data_ab18d067831afc654f05f29bf1ef128a
#
_entry.id   ab18d067831afc654f05f29bf1ef128a
#
_cell.length_a   1.000
_cell.length_b   1.000
_cell.length_c   1.000
_cell.angle_alpha   90.00
_cell.angle_beta   90.00
_cell.angle_gamma   90.00
#
_symmetry.space_group_name_H-M   'P 1'
#
loop_
_entity.id
_entity.type
_entity.pdbx_description
1 polymer ?
#
loop_
_entity_poly.entity_id
_entity_poly.type
_entity_poly.pdbx_seq_one_letter_code
_entity_poly.pdbx_strand_id
1 'polypeptide(L)'
;MKTVLKALCTAGVMLLGMALPAGAQTSSGDVKGYMYEANLMVGVMQMAYDSDEFPSRHYYRKELSDFYETYTGDPGFSAFYTADFNVYLTKWLKVGASAGYAKAWANVFDPRGYKKIGEKTLNDYSLLGQAKFTFINRQLFRMYAGIGAGASVWAGKDRGETYSKILPAVEFIPLGFQWMDHKIYTTLEIVAGTRMGGVRGGLGYRFQT
;
A
#
# COMPACT_ATOMS: atom_id res chain seq x y z
N MET A 1 -6.71 -19.04 2.53
CA MET A 1 -5.49 -18.20 2.60
C MET A 1 -4.41 -18.57 1.60
N LYS A 2 -3.92 -19.84 1.53
CA LYS A 2 -2.88 -20.26 0.57
C LYS A 2 -3.25 -20.04 -0.92
N THR A 3 -4.52 -20.18 -1.28
CA THR A 3 -5.01 -20.00 -2.67
C THR A 3 -5.03 -18.53 -3.09
N VAL A 4 -5.41 -17.62 -2.20
CA VAL A 4 -5.46 -16.17 -2.45
C VAL A 4 -4.05 -15.59 -2.60
N LEU A 5 -3.12 -16.04 -1.77
CA LEU A 5 -1.70 -15.64 -1.85
C LEU A 5 -1.07 -16.11 -3.16
N LYS A 6 -1.39 -17.35 -3.61
CA LYS A 6 -0.95 -17.85 -4.92
C LYS A 6 -1.52 -17.02 -6.07
N ALA A 7 -2.81 -16.66 -6.02
CA ALA A 7 -3.45 -15.82 -7.05
C ALA A 7 -2.81 -14.42 -7.12
N LEU A 8 -2.50 -13.80 -5.98
CA LEU A 8 -1.78 -12.51 -5.92
C LEU A 8 -0.36 -12.60 -6.48
N CYS A 9 0.39 -13.65 -6.13
CA CYS A 9 1.73 -13.89 -6.70
C CYS A 9 1.67 -14.10 -8.21
N THR A 10 0.69 -14.88 -8.71
CA THR A 10 0.52 -15.14 -10.14
C THR A 10 0.10 -13.86 -10.89
N ALA A 11 -0.82 -13.07 -10.33
CA ALA A 11 -1.22 -11.78 -10.90
C ALA A 11 -0.07 -10.77 -10.92
N GLY A 12 0.76 -10.74 -9.86
CA GLY A 12 1.96 -9.91 -9.78
C GLY A 12 3.00 -10.26 -10.84
N VAL A 13 3.23 -11.55 -11.08
CA VAL A 13 4.15 -12.04 -12.12
C VAL A 13 3.59 -11.74 -13.52
N MET A 14 2.28 -11.88 -13.74
CA MET A 14 1.66 -11.52 -15.03
C MET A 14 1.70 -10.02 -15.30
N LEU A 15 1.49 -9.16 -14.30
CA LEU A 15 1.61 -7.71 -14.43
C LEU A 15 3.07 -7.27 -14.70
N LEU A 16 4.04 -7.91 -14.08
CA LEU A 16 5.46 -7.71 -14.40
C LEU A 16 5.80 -8.17 -15.82
N GLY A 17 5.22 -9.29 -16.27
CA GLY A 17 5.41 -9.79 -17.65
C GLY A 17 4.78 -8.90 -18.72
N MET A 18 3.66 -8.22 -18.42
CA MET A 18 3.00 -7.28 -19.33
C MET A 18 3.68 -5.89 -19.35
N ALA A 19 4.42 -5.53 -18.30
CA ALA A 19 5.17 -4.27 -18.22
C ALA A 19 6.50 -4.28 -19.00
N LEU A 20 6.86 -5.39 -19.64
CA LEU A 20 7.98 -5.42 -20.57
C LEU A 20 7.51 -4.88 -21.93
N PRO A 21 7.72 -3.60 -22.25
CA PRO A 21 7.27 -3.06 -23.52
C PRO A 21 8.13 -3.63 -24.63
N ALA A 22 7.52 -4.39 -25.51
CA ALA A 22 8.08 -4.62 -26.81
C ALA A 22 8.18 -3.26 -27.51
N GLY A 23 9.36 -2.64 -27.49
CA GLY A 23 9.72 -1.57 -28.38
C GLY A 23 9.32 -0.13 -28.02
N ALA A 24 9.61 0.34 -26.82
CA ALA A 24 9.71 1.80 -26.62
C ALA A 24 11.04 2.31 -27.17
N GLN A 25 11.09 2.54 -28.47
CA GLN A 25 12.19 3.28 -29.08
C GLN A 25 12.12 4.73 -28.57
N THR A 26 13.01 5.10 -27.67
CA THR A 26 13.27 6.50 -27.32
C THR A 26 14.03 7.13 -28.49
N SER A 27 13.31 7.83 -29.37
CA SER A 27 13.90 8.69 -30.34
C SER A 27 14.49 9.90 -29.62
N SER A 28 15.76 9.95 -29.53
CA SER A 28 16.69 11.07 -29.29
C SER A 28 17.80 10.71 -28.29
N GLY A 29 18.98 10.43 -28.85
CA GLY A 29 20.28 10.61 -28.18
C GLY A 29 20.57 9.73 -26.96
N ASP A 30 21.24 8.60 -27.20
CA ASP A 30 22.16 7.94 -26.27
C ASP A 30 21.67 7.42 -24.91
N VAL A 31 20.54 6.71 -24.86
CA VAL A 31 20.35 5.72 -23.77
C VAL A 31 20.01 4.38 -24.40
N LYS A 32 21.02 3.58 -24.71
CA LYS A 32 20.87 2.15 -25.00
C LYS A 32 20.62 1.44 -23.68
N GLY A 33 19.35 1.20 -23.34
CA GLY A 33 18.97 0.42 -22.16
C GLY A 33 17.75 0.98 -21.44
N TYR A 34 17.02 0.08 -20.77
CA TYR A 34 15.93 0.46 -19.89
C TYR A 34 16.47 0.88 -18.52
N MET A 35 15.89 1.93 -17.95
CA MET A 35 16.17 2.33 -16.59
C MET A 35 15.07 1.83 -15.65
N TYR A 36 15.47 1.16 -14.60
CA TYR A 36 14.59 0.57 -13.59
C TYR A 36 14.81 1.21 -12.24
N GLU A 37 13.78 1.24 -11.42
CA GLU A 37 13.83 1.68 -10.02
C GLU A 37 13.12 0.67 -9.12
N ALA A 38 13.78 0.30 -8.02
CA ALA A 38 13.18 -0.44 -6.92
C ALA A 38 13.19 0.40 -5.65
N ASN A 39 12.06 0.50 -4.95
CA ASN A 39 11.91 1.29 -3.73
C ASN A 39 11.37 0.43 -2.60
N LEU A 40 11.85 0.69 -1.39
CA LEU A 40 11.23 0.25 -0.15
C LEU A 40 10.88 1.47 0.69
N MET A 41 9.61 1.59 1.06
CA MET A 41 9.10 2.77 1.77
C MET A 41 8.26 2.34 2.97
N VAL A 42 8.25 3.22 3.96
CA VAL A 42 7.43 3.10 5.17
C VAL A 42 6.59 4.36 5.29
N GLY A 43 5.30 4.18 5.52
CA GLY A 43 4.35 5.28 5.66
C GLY A 43 3.73 5.32 7.05
N VAL A 44 3.46 6.54 7.51
CA VAL A 44 2.58 6.78 8.64
C VAL A 44 1.17 6.84 8.09
N MET A 45 0.29 6.04 8.67
CA MET A 45 -0.95 5.68 8.07
C MET A 45 -2.15 6.21 8.84
N GLN A 46 -3.08 6.74 8.10
CA GLN A 46 -4.47 6.72 8.48
C GLN A 46 -5.16 5.79 7.48
N MET A 47 -5.38 4.54 7.86
CA MET A 47 -6.21 3.65 7.06
C MET A 47 -7.63 4.19 7.06
N ALA A 48 -8.22 4.34 5.88
CA ALA A 48 -9.66 4.47 5.74
C ALA A 48 -10.31 3.11 6.03
N TYR A 49 -10.22 2.66 7.28
CA TYR A 49 -11.04 1.53 7.71
C TYR A 49 -12.49 1.98 7.72
N ASP A 50 -13.31 1.19 7.08
CA ASP A 50 -14.74 1.28 7.27
C ASP A 50 -15.02 1.16 8.78
N SER A 51 -15.67 2.18 9.35
CA SER A 51 -15.94 2.28 10.78
C SER A 51 -16.67 1.07 11.35
N ASP A 52 -17.27 0.26 10.47
CA ASP A 52 -18.00 -0.96 10.83
C ASP A 52 -17.08 -2.15 11.17
N GLU A 53 -15.86 -2.20 10.63
CA GLU A 53 -14.92 -3.31 10.91
C GLU A 53 -14.07 -3.09 12.16
N PHE A 54 -13.75 -1.81 12.47
CA PHE A 54 -13.09 -1.40 13.71
C PHE A 54 -13.83 -0.20 14.31
N PRO A 55 -15.00 -0.41 14.93
CA PRO A 55 -15.73 0.69 15.57
C PRO A 55 -14.86 1.28 16.69
N SER A 56 -14.32 2.48 16.43
CA SER A 56 -13.75 3.30 17.48
C SER A 56 -14.86 3.64 18.47
N ARG A 57 -14.73 3.21 19.72
CA ARG A 57 -15.50 3.60 20.90
C ARG A 57 -16.90 4.20 20.68
N HIS A 58 -17.66 3.79 19.69
CA HIS A 58 -19.06 4.14 19.63
C HIS A 58 -19.82 3.11 20.43
N TYR A 59 -20.27 3.51 21.62
CA TYR A 59 -21.36 2.89 22.35
C TYR A 59 -22.53 2.75 21.38
N TYR A 60 -22.62 1.63 20.69
CA TYR A 60 -23.87 1.22 20.08
C TYR A 60 -24.79 0.85 21.25
N ARG A 61 -25.57 1.84 21.66
CA ARG A 61 -26.76 1.62 22.47
C ARG A 61 -27.81 0.98 21.56
N LYS A 62 -27.58 -0.25 21.17
CA LYS A 62 -28.62 -1.08 20.60
C LYS A 62 -29.42 -1.63 21.74
N GLU A 63 -30.72 -1.49 21.63
CA GLU A 63 -31.78 -1.84 22.56
C GLU A 63 -31.46 -2.81 23.73
N LEU A 64 -32.14 -2.66 24.87
CA LEU A 64 -31.94 -3.35 26.14
C LEU A 64 -31.81 -4.89 26.11
N SER A 65 -31.94 -5.54 24.97
CA SER A 65 -31.79 -6.99 24.79
C SER A 65 -30.33 -7.46 24.64
N ASP A 66 -29.37 -6.56 24.31
CA ASP A 66 -28.00 -6.92 24.01
C ASP A 66 -26.99 -6.67 25.14
N PHE A 67 -27.38 -7.00 26.35
CA PHE A 67 -26.54 -6.93 27.58
C PHE A 67 -25.28 -7.82 27.54
N TYR A 68 -25.02 -8.50 26.44
CA TYR A 68 -23.96 -9.51 26.28
C TYR A 68 -22.93 -9.17 25.19
N GLU A 69 -22.96 -7.96 24.65
CA GLU A 69 -22.02 -7.62 23.60
C GLU A 69 -20.62 -7.27 24.16
N THR A 70 -19.62 -7.92 23.61
CA THR A 70 -18.21 -7.60 23.84
C THR A 70 -17.89 -6.23 23.26
N TYR A 71 -17.02 -5.44 23.90
CA TYR A 71 -16.54 -4.20 23.32
C TYR A 71 -15.11 -4.34 22.82
N THR A 72 -14.81 -3.60 21.74
CA THR A 72 -13.48 -3.53 21.14
C THR A 72 -12.73 -2.33 21.72
N GLY A 73 -11.53 -2.55 22.22
CA GLY A 73 -10.65 -1.47 22.70
C GLY A 73 -10.06 -0.64 21.54
N ASP A 74 -9.27 0.36 21.90
CA ASP A 74 -8.64 1.24 20.91
C ASP A 74 -7.81 0.41 19.91
N PRO A 75 -7.95 0.63 18.60
CA PRO A 75 -7.21 -0.08 17.59
C PRO A 75 -5.75 0.37 17.55
N GLY A 76 -4.84 -0.60 17.45
CA GLY A 76 -3.45 -0.36 17.14
C GLY A 76 -3.19 -0.59 15.65
N PHE A 77 -2.25 0.14 15.07
CA PHE A 77 -1.88 0.03 13.66
C PHE A 77 -0.37 -0.11 13.51
N SER A 78 0.07 -0.95 12.58
CA SER A 78 1.46 -0.95 12.14
C SER A 78 1.71 0.23 11.20
N ALA A 79 2.97 0.51 10.91
CA ALA A 79 3.32 1.30 9.74
C ALA A 79 2.86 0.59 8.46
N PHE A 80 2.67 1.37 7.39
CA PHE A 80 2.38 0.85 6.06
C PHE A 80 3.70 0.64 5.30
N TYR A 81 4.01 -0.59 4.98
CA TYR A 81 5.20 -0.97 4.24
C TYR A 81 4.87 -1.08 2.76
N THR A 82 5.70 -0.50 1.89
CA THR A 82 5.51 -0.54 0.43
C THR A 82 6.81 -0.92 -0.26
N ALA A 83 6.69 -1.79 -1.24
CA ALA A 83 7.75 -2.13 -2.18
C ALA A 83 7.27 -1.77 -3.60
N ASP A 84 7.99 -0.87 -4.27
CA ASP A 84 7.69 -0.44 -5.63
C ASP A 84 8.77 -0.93 -6.60
N PHE A 85 8.33 -1.32 -7.78
CA PHE A 85 9.20 -1.58 -8.92
C PHE A 85 8.70 -0.79 -10.13
N ASN A 86 9.56 0.04 -10.73
CA ASN A 86 9.20 0.93 -11.82
C ASN A 86 10.17 0.82 -12.99
N VAL A 87 9.65 1.00 -14.19
CA VAL A 87 10.39 1.08 -15.45
C VAL A 87 10.15 2.44 -16.08
N TYR A 88 11.20 3.11 -16.52
CA TYR A 88 11.08 4.35 -17.25
C TYR A 88 10.71 4.06 -18.71
N LEU A 89 9.55 4.54 -19.12
CA LEU A 89 9.14 4.54 -20.53
C LEU A 89 9.70 5.75 -21.27
N THR A 90 9.76 6.88 -20.57
CA THR A 90 10.35 8.13 -21.06
C THR A 90 11.09 8.85 -19.94
N LYS A 91 11.74 10.00 -20.22
CA LYS A 91 12.39 10.82 -19.19
C LYS A 91 11.42 11.39 -18.14
N TRP A 92 10.12 11.46 -18.46
CA TRP A 92 9.08 12.04 -17.62
C TRP A 92 8.02 11.03 -17.14
N LEU A 93 7.95 9.84 -17.75
CA LEU A 93 6.95 8.82 -17.41
C LEU A 93 7.62 7.53 -16.97
N LYS A 94 7.25 7.04 -15.81
CA LYS A 94 7.58 5.70 -15.35
C LYS A 94 6.30 4.95 -14.96
N VAL A 95 6.27 3.66 -15.26
CA VAL A 95 5.19 2.75 -14.90
C VAL A 95 5.74 1.58 -14.10
N GLY A 96 4.90 0.97 -13.29
CA GLY A 96 5.37 -0.13 -12.47
C GLY A 96 4.29 -0.76 -11.61
N ALA A 97 4.74 -1.50 -10.62
CA ALA A 97 3.89 -2.15 -9.63
C ALA A 97 4.29 -1.73 -8.22
N SER A 98 3.31 -1.67 -7.34
CA SER A 98 3.47 -1.37 -5.92
C SER A 98 2.81 -2.47 -5.10
N ALA A 99 3.56 -3.14 -4.25
CA ALA A 99 3.05 -4.07 -3.24
C ALA A 99 3.05 -3.38 -1.87
N GLY A 100 1.96 -3.54 -1.11
CA GLY A 100 1.83 -2.93 0.20
C GLY A 100 1.38 -3.92 1.26
N TYR A 101 1.79 -3.66 2.50
CA TYR A 101 1.38 -4.42 3.68
C TYR A 101 1.16 -3.51 4.88
N ALA A 102 0.07 -3.76 5.58
CA ALA A 102 -0.18 -3.18 6.90
C ALA A 102 -0.95 -4.15 7.78
N LYS A 103 -0.90 -3.91 9.09
CA LYS A 103 -1.63 -4.69 10.08
C LYS A 103 -2.35 -3.76 11.04
N ALA A 104 -3.60 -4.11 11.37
CA ALA A 104 -4.35 -3.51 12.46
C ALA A 104 -4.70 -4.59 13.49
N TRP A 105 -4.84 -4.18 14.75
CA TRP A 105 -5.29 -5.07 15.82
C TRP A 105 -6.07 -4.30 16.87
N ALA A 106 -7.00 -4.98 17.52
CA ALA A 106 -7.71 -4.43 18.66
C ALA A 106 -8.00 -5.54 19.66
N ASN A 107 -7.94 -5.21 20.95
CA ASN A 107 -8.32 -6.13 22.03
C ASN A 107 -9.84 -6.17 22.16
N VAL A 108 -10.36 -7.36 22.40
CA VAL A 108 -11.79 -7.58 22.68
C VAL A 108 -11.95 -7.89 24.16
N PHE A 109 -12.88 -7.20 24.81
CA PHE A 109 -13.12 -7.27 26.25
C PHE A 109 -14.53 -7.76 26.57
N ASP A 110 -14.66 -8.45 27.72
CA ASP A 110 -15.94 -8.77 28.34
C ASP A 110 -16.50 -7.52 29.04
N PRO A 111 -17.71 -7.06 28.71
CA PRO A 111 -18.33 -5.89 29.34
C PRO A 111 -18.57 -6.05 30.83
N ARG A 112 -18.69 -7.27 31.34
CA ARG A 112 -18.96 -7.55 32.74
C ARG A 112 -17.73 -7.48 33.63
N GLY A 113 -16.57 -7.82 33.15
CA GLY A 113 -15.34 -7.95 33.93
C GLY A 113 -14.18 -7.13 33.47
N TYR A 114 -14.33 -6.37 32.38
CA TYR A 114 -13.23 -5.66 31.71
C TYR A 114 -12.05 -6.58 31.38
N LYS A 115 -12.29 -7.89 31.35
CA LYS A 115 -11.27 -8.88 31.08
C LYS A 115 -11.07 -9.02 29.56
N LYS A 116 -9.82 -9.01 29.11
CA LYS A 116 -9.49 -9.34 27.71
C LYS A 116 -9.89 -10.77 27.42
N ILE A 117 -10.80 -10.97 26.47
CA ILE A 117 -11.32 -12.28 26.05
C ILE A 117 -10.84 -12.69 24.67
N GLY A 118 -10.22 -11.76 23.92
CA GLY A 118 -9.72 -12.05 22.57
C GLY A 118 -8.96 -10.88 21.96
N GLU A 119 -8.59 -11.08 20.72
CA GLU A 119 -7.96 -10.08 19.88
C GLU A 119 -8.53 -10.18 18.47
N LYS A 120 -8.92 -9.05 17.91
CA LYS A 120 -9.28 -8.91 16.50
C LYS A 120 -8.06 -8.42 15.76
N THR A 121 -7.71 -9.09 14.66
CA THR A 121 -6.57 -8.70 13.81
C THR A 121 -7.00 -8.61 12.35
N LEU A 122 -6.44 -7.65 11.65
CA LEU A 122 -6.66 -7.44 10.22
C LEU A 122 -5.31 -7.19 9.55
N ASN A 123 -5.00 -7.95 8.53
CA ASN A 123 -3.84 -7.76 7.66
C ASN A 123 -4.34 -7.26 6.31
N ASP A 124 -3.75 -6.18 5.82
CA ASP A 124 -3.99 -5.62 4.49
C ASP A 124 -2.79 -5.94 3.60
N TYR A 125 -3.04 -6.68 2.54
CA TYR A 125 -2.09 -6.95 1.47
C TYR A 125 -2.60 -6.33 0.20
N SER A 126 -1.80 -5.51 -0.45
CA SER A 126 -2.24 -4.80 -1.64
C SER A 126 -1.24 -4.91 -2.78
N LEU A 127 -1.78 -4.90 -4.01
CA LEU A 127 -1.00 -4.88 -5.23
C LEU A 127 -1.65 -3.90 -6.21
N LEU A 128 -0.86 -2.91 -6.68
CA LEU A 128 -1.30 -1.90 -7.63
C LEU A 128 -0.37 -1.83 -8.82
N GLY A 129 -0.95 -1.62 -10.00
CA GLY A 129 -0.24 -1.02 -11.11
C GLY A 129 -0.17 0.50 -10.89
N GLN A 130 0.95 1.14 -11.20
CA GLN A 130 1.14 2.57 -10.99
C GLN A 130 1.79 3.25 -12.19
N ALA A 131 1.45 4.53 -12.37
CA ALA A 131 2.10 5.43 -13.30
C ALA A 131 2.52 6.70 -12.56
N LYS A 132 3.78 7.13 -12.74
CA LYS A 132 4.35 8.31 -12.09
C LYS A 132 4.90 9.26 -13.15
N PHE A 133 4.50 10.53 -13.08
CA PHE A 133 4.82 11.60 -14.01
C PHE A 133 5.80 12.56 -13.37
N THR A 134 7.04 12.60 -13.88
CA THR A 134 8.10 13.48 -13.41
C THR A 134 8.01 14.82 -14.11
N PHE A 135 7.76 15.90 -13.37
CA PHE A 135 7.66 17.26 -13.90
C PHE A 135 8.89 18.13 -13.58
N ILE A 136 9.67 17.77 -12.53
CA ILE A 136 11.01 18.33 -12.32
C ILE A 136 12.00 17.17 -12.34
N ASN A 137 12.98 17.26 -13.26
CA ASN A 137 14.01 16.24 -13.44
C ASN A 137 15.38 16.90 -13.42
N ARG A 138 15.97 17.05 -12.23
CA ARG A 138 17.32 17.56 -12.01
C ARG A 138 18.24 16.40 -11.65
N GLN A 139 19.56 16.61 -11.76
CA GLN A 139 20.54 15.55 -11.52
C GLN A 139 20.46 14.96 -10.10
N LEU A 140 20.29 15.82 -9.09
CA LEU A 140 20.22 15.43 -7.66
C LEU A 140 18.80 15.39 -7.10
N PHE A 141 17.82 15.93 -7.84
CA PHE A 141 16.47 16.12 -7.31
C PHE A 141 15.41 15.92 -8.39
N ARG A 142 14.36 15.19 -8.04
CA ARG A 142 13.18 15.00 -8.90
C ARG A 142 11.90 15.25 -8.12
N MET A 143 10.93 15.81 -8.83
CA MET A 143 9.54 15.87 -8.35
C MET A 143 8.61 15.20 -9.35
N TYR A 144 7.64 14.50 -8.83
CA TYR A 144 6.67 13.76 -9.63
C TYR A 144 5.30 13.69 -8.96
N ALA A 145 4.28 13.42 -9.75
CA ALA A 145 2.96 13.01 -9.32
C ALA A 145 2.69 11.59 -9.79
N GLY A 146 1.73 10.90 -9.20
CA GLY A 146 1.45 9.52 -9.59
C GLY A 146 0.01 9.09 -9.30
N ILE A 147 -0.39 8.04 -9.99
CA ILE A 147 -1.65 7.35 -9.79
C ILE A 147 -1.40 5.85 -9.76
N GLY A 148 -2.18 5.14 -8.99
CA GLY A 148 -2.15 3.69 -8.92
C GLY A 148 -3.54 3.10 -8.79
N ALA A 149 -3.74 1.92 -9.36
CA ALA A 149 -4.97 1.16 -9.24
C ALA A 149 -4.68 -0.34 -9.18
N GLY A 150 -5.49 -1.08 -8.43
CA GLY A 150 -5.32 -2.50 -8.23
C GLY A 150 -6.29 -3.09 -7.23
N ALA A 151 -5.83 -4.02 -6.42
CA ALA A 151 -6.64 -4.69 -5.41
C ALA A 151 -5.91 -4.76 -4.07
N SER A 152 -6.70 -4.76 -3.01
CA SER A 152 -6.29 -5.04 -1.64
C SER A 152 -7.04 -6.28 -1.13
N VAL A 153 -6.33 -7.13 -0.39
CA VAL A 153 -6.89 -8.29 0.29
C VAL A 153 -6.79 -8.07 1.79
N TRP A 154 -7.93 -7.91 2.41
CA TRP A 154 -8.07 -7.85 3.85
C TRP A 154 -8.24 -9.27 4.39
N ALA A 155 -7.32 -9.71 5.22
CA ALA A 155 -7.37 -11.00 5.88
C ALA A 155 -7.43 -10.78 7.40
N GLY A 156 -8.61 -11.02 7.96
CA GLY A 156 -8.89 -10.79 9.37
C GLY A 156 -9.09 -12.08 10.16
N LYS A 157 -8.90 -11.96 11.47
CA LYS A 157 -9.28 -12.97 12.44
C LYS A 157 -10.07 -12.31 13.55
N ASP A 158 -11.28 -12.81 13.82
CA ASP A 158 -12.15 -12.37 14.90
C ASP A 158 -12.58 -13.59 15.73
N ARG A 159 -12.23 -13.61 17.03
CA ARG A 159 -12.57 -14.68 17.99
C ARG A 159 -12.30 -16.12 17.50
N GLY A 160 -11.28 -16.31 16.65
CA GLY A 160 -10.94 -17.62 16.09
C GLY A 160 -11.47 -17.87 14.68
N GLU A 161 -12.46 -17.13 14.23
CA GLU A 161 -12.96 -17.16 12.85
C GLU A 161 -12.07 -16.35 11.94
N THR A 162 -11.77 -16.88 10.76
CA THR A 162 -10.93 -16.20 9.75
C THR A 162 -11.80 -15.78 8.58
N TYR A 163 -11.70 -14.51 8.23
CA TYR A 163 -12.38 -13.97 7.05
C TYR A 163 -11.39 -13.31 6.10
N SER A 164 -11.77 -13.21 4.83
CA SER A 164 -11.01 -12.46 3.83
C SER A 164 -11.95 -11.74 2.87
N LYS A 165 -11.57 -10.52 2.50
CA LYS A 165 -12.32 -9.67 1.59
C LYS A 165 -11.36 -9.05 0.57
N ILE A 166 -11.75 -9.06 -0.70
CA ILE A 166 -11.00 -8.39 -1.77
C ILE A 166 -11.70 -7.07 -2.06
N LEU A 167 -10.94 -5.98 -2.06
CA LEU A 167 -11.42 -4.62 -2.30
C LEU A 167 -10.65 -3.97 -3.45
N PRO A 168 -11.29 -3.13 -4.26
CA PRO A 168 -10.56 -2.29 -5.20
C PRO A 168 -9.66 -1.34 -4.44
N ALA A 169 -8.45 -1.14 -4.95
CA ALA A 169 -7.49 -0.24 -4.35
C ALA A 169 -7.08 0.81 -5.38
N VAL A 170 -7.20 2.08 -4.99
CA VAL A 170 -6.74 3.22 -5.77
C VAL A 170 -5.84 4.10 -4.93
N GLU A 171 -4.83 4.68 -5.57
CA GLU A 171 -3.85 5.54 -4.93
C GLU A 171 -3.57 6.73 -5.82
N PHE A 172 -3.51 7.91 -5.23
CA PHE A 172 -3.10 9.14 -5.84
C PHE A 172 -1.90 9.70 -5.07
N ILE A 173 -0.84 10.05 -5.78
CA ILE A 173 0.36 10.68 -5.25
C ILE A 173 0.39 12.10 -5.82
N PRO A 174 -0.18 13.10 -5.13
CA PRO A 174 -0.19 14.48 -5.61
C PRO A 174 1.22 15.05 -5.71
N LEU A 175 2.13 14.58 -4.85
CA LEU A 175 3.50 15.07 -4.81
C LEU A 175 4.45 13.99 -4.27
N GLY A 176 5.48 13.70 -5.04
CA GLY A 176 6.60 12.86 -4.66
C GLY A 176 7.93 13.57 -4.91
N PHE A 177 8.86 13.37 -4.01
CA PHE A 177 10.22 13.89 -4.06
C PHE A 177 11.21 12.74 -4.09
N GLN A 178 12.26 12.87 -4.90
CA GLN A 178 13.41 11.98 -4.88
C GLN A 178 14.69 12.81 -4.80
N TRP A 179 15.51 12.53 -3.81
CA TRP A 179 16.88 13.03 -3.69
C TRP A 179 17.82 11.91 -4.07
N MET A 180 18.67 12.16 -5.04
CA MET A 180 19.51 11.14 -5.66
C MET A 180 20.97 11.37 -5.33
N ASP A 181 21.64 10.28 -4.96
CA ASP A 181 23.07 10.19 -4.95
C ASP A 181 23.48 8.96 -5.78
N HIS A 182 23.91 9.23 -7.02
CA HIS A 182 24.27 8.19 -7.99
C HIS A 182 23.12 7.17 -8.26
N LYS A 183 23.24 5.95 -7.75
CA LYS A 183 22.29 4.85 -7.94
C LYS A 183 21.28 4.73 -6.80
N ILE A 184 21.63 5.24 -5.62
CA ILE A 184 20.75 5.21 -4.44
C ILE A 184 20.02 6.54 -4.36
N TYR A 185 18.77 6.52 -3.95
CA TYR A 185 17.99 7.72 -3.74
C TYR A 185 17.03 7.56 -2.56
N THR A 186 16.73 8.69 -1.94
CA THR A 186 15.70 8.79 -0.91
C THR A 186 14.41 9.28 -1.56
N THR A 187 13.28 8.70 -1.17
CA THR A 187 11.96 9.10 -1.65
C THR A 187 11.11 9.59 -0.50
N LEU A 188 10.32 10.63 -0.73
CA LEU A 188 9.25 11.11 0.13
C LEU A 188 8.00 11.35 -0.73
N GLU A 189 6.87 10.77 -0.36
CA GLU A 189 5.61 10.89 -1.09
C GLU A 189 4.47 11.31 -0.16
N ILE A 190 3.64 12.24 -0.64
CA ILE A 190 2.32 12.48 -0.08
C ILE A 190 1.37 11.56 -0.84
N VAL A 191 0.52 10.85 -0.12
CA VAL A 191 -0.35 9.83 -0.69
C VAL A 191 -1.77 10.03 -0.22
N ALA A 192 -2.72 9.89 -1.14
CA ALA A 192 -4.15 9.85 -0.86
C ALA A 192 -4.77 8.66 -1.60
N GLY A 193 -5.49 7.80 -0.91
CA GLY A 193 -6.08 6.63 -1.55
C GLY A 193 -6.92 5.78 -0.60
N THR A 194 -7.45 4.68 -1.13
CA THR A 194 -8.26 3.75 -0.34
C THR A 194 -7.45 2.93 0.65
N ARG A 195 -6.13 2.77 0.41
CA ARG A 195 -5.23 2.00 1.28
C ARG A 195 -4.57 2.87 2.35
N MET A 196 -4.17 4.06 1.96
CA MET A 196 -3.36 4.94 2.76
C MET A 196 -3.68 6.40 2.44
N GLY A 197 -3.79 7.20 3.49
CA GLY A 197 -3.78 8.66 3.41
C GLY A 197 -2.70 9.20 4.34
N GLY A 198 -1.70 9.92 3.81
CA GLY A 198 -0.62 10.45 4.64
C GLY A 198 0.70 10.63 3.90
N VAL A 199 1.78 10.38 4.61
CA VAL A 199 3.14 10.55 4.08
C VAL A 199 3.87 9.22 4.18
N ARG A 200 4.60 8.87 3.12
CA ARG A 200 5.53 7.74 3.13
C ARG A 200 6.90 8.15 2.63
N GLY A 201 7.93 7.54 3.16
CA GLY A 201 9.31 7.78 2.77
C GLY A 201 10.13 6.51 2.80
N GLY A 202 11.23 6.50 2.06
CA GLY A 202 12.08 5.33 1.99
C GLY A 202 13.30 5.50 1.10
N LEU A 203 13.91 4.38 0.78
CA LEU A 203 15.09 4.29 -0.04
C LEU A 203 14.80 3.51 -1.31
N GLY A 204 15.45 3.92 -2.39
CA GLY A 204 15.39 3.24 -3.67
C GLY A 204 16.75 3.07 -4.31
N TYR A 205 16.78 2.13 -5.22
CA TYR A 205 17.94 1.83 -6.04
C TYR A 205 17.56 1.88 -7.52
N ARG A 206 18.41 2.55 -8.31
CA ARG A 206 18.26 2.68 -9.75
C ARG A 206 19.32 1.85 -10.46
N PHE A 207 18.90 1.07 -11.44
CA PHE A 207 19.77 0.29 -12.29
C PHE A 207 19.38 0.41 -13.76
N GLN A 208 20.37 0.24 -14.61
CA GLN A 208 20.25 0.32 -16.07
C GLN A 208 20.81 -0.97 -16.66
N THR A 209 20.09 -1.54 -17.61
CA THR A 209 20.54 -2.72 -18.37
C THR A 209 21.00 -2.30 -19.77
#